data_c92397b4af78162d9e49516b7f1260b5
#
_entry.id   c92397b4af78162d9e49516b7f1260b5
#
_cell.length_a   1.000
_cell.length_b   1.000
_cell.length_c   1.000
_cell.angle_alpha   90.00
_cell.angle_beta   90.00
_cell.angle_gamma   90.00
#
_symmetry.space_group_name_H-M   'P 1'
#
loop_
_entity.id
_entity.type
_entity.pdbx_description
1 polymer ?
#
loop_
_entity_poly.entity_id
_entity_poly.type
_entity_poly.pdbx_seq_one_letter_code
_entity_poly.pdbx_strand_id
1 'polypeptide(L)'
;MYLQKINLKKKYALVTGAGKGLGRACSVALAEAGATVIALSRTSSDLDKLEIEIKKIKGKIIKVHCDVMNYEDLKKNIEKIKIIDVLVNNAGTNIPEPFDKIKQESMNYLVDLNLKAAFNVAQLVVKKMLKNKKRPGSIINMS
;
A
#
# COMPACT_ATOMS: atom_id res chain seq x y z
N MET A 1 21.60 15.81 0.48
CA MET A 1 20.92 14.49 0.45
C MET A 1 19.51 14.68 -0.09
N TYR A 2 19.07 13.87 -1.03
CA TYR A 2 17.76 14.07 -1.71
C TYR A 2 16.56 14.05 -0.73
N LEU A 3 16.61 13.19 0.29
CA LEU A 3 15.53 13.07 1.30
C LEU A 3 15.31 14.35 2.11
N GLN A 4 16.32 15.18 2.30
CA GLN A 4 16.17 16.47 3.00
C GLN A 4 15.35 17.51 2.21
N LYS A 5 15.18 17.30 0.89
CA LYS A 5 14.37 18.16 0.02
C LYS A 5 12.92 17.68 -0.11
N ILE A 6 12.62 16.44 0.34
CA ILE A 6 11.29 15.86 0.27
C ILE A 6 10.57 16.15 1.58
N ASN A 7 9.46 16.87 1.50
CA ASN A 7 8.64 17.20 2.65
C ASN A 7 7.20 16.72 2.40
N LEU A 8 6.82 15.64 3.07
CA LEU A 8 5.48 15.05 3.00
C LEU A 8 4.65 15.33 4.26
N LYS A 9 5.01 16.35 5.05
CA LYS A 9 4.21 16.76 6.21
C LYS A 9 2.76 17.04 5.80
N LYS A 10 1.81 16.54 6.61
CA LYS A 10 0.36 16.64 6.35
C LYS A 10 -0.11 15.86 5.10
N LYS A 11 0.71 15.00 4.51
CA LYS A 11 0.31 14.07 3.45
C LYS A 11 0.00 12.70 4.04
N TYR A 12 -0.95 12.00 3.42
CA TYR A 12 -1.37 10.65 3.78
C TYR A 12 -0.99 9.70 2.66
N ALA A 13 -0.15 8.73 2.97
CA ALA A 13 0.37 7.76 2.01
C ALA A 13 -0.16 6.36 2.32
N LEU A 14 -1.00 5.80 1.44
CA LEU A 14 -1.44 4.42 1.50
C LEU A 14 -0.40 3.52 0.83
N VAL A 15 0.06 2.52 1.55
CA VAL A 15 0.97 1.49 1.05
C VAL A 15 0.31 0.13 1.18
N THR A 16 0.11 -0.57 0.08
CA THR A 16 -0.38 -1.96 0.09
C THR A 16 0.78 -2.93 0.18
N GLY A 17 0.57 -4.06 0.87
CA GLY A 17 1.67 -4.99 1.17
C GLY A 17 2.75 -4.36 2.06
N ALA A 18 2.35 -3.46 2.96
CA ALA A 18 3.24 -2.64 3.78
C ALA A 18 4.05 -3.42 4.81
N GLY A 19 3.66 -4.66 5.12
CA GLY A 19 4.24 -5.41 6.24
C GLY A 19 5.65 -5.94 6.00
N LYS A 20 6.06 -6.16 4.76
CA LYS A 20 7.33 -6.82 4.39
C LYS A 20 7.98 -6.19 3.17
N GLY A 21 9.26 -6.53 2.96
CA GLY A 21 10.00 -6.23 1.74
C GLY A 21 9.95 -4.76 1.34
N LEU A 22 9.72 -4.52 0.05
CA LEU A 22 9.70 -3.17 -0.53
C LEU A 22 8.58 -2.30 0.05
N GLY A 23 7.39 -2.86 0.30
CA GLY A 23 6.29 -2.12 0.91
C GLY A 23 6.62 -1.59 2.31
N ARG A 24 7.34 -2.39 3.12
CA ARG A 24 7.84 -1.95 4.43
C ARG A 24 8.87 -0.83 4.28
N ALA A 25 9.85 -1.00 3.40
CA ALA A 25 10.87 0.02 3.15
C ALA A 25 10.26 1.34 2.67
N CYS A 26 9.31 1.29 1.74
CA CYS A 26 8.55 2.47 1.29
C CYS A 26 7.79 3.13 2.44
N SER A 27 7.16 2.34 3.31
CA SER A 27 6.42 2.86 4.47
C SER A 27 7.32 3.64 5.43
N VAL A 28 8.50 3.10 5.73
CA VAL A 28 9.48 3.76 6.59
C VAL A 28 9.98 5.06 5.94
N ALA A 29 10.39 5.01 4.67
CA ALA A 29 10.88 6.18 3.94
C ALA A 29 9.83 7.31 3.84
N LEU A 30 8.57 6.96 3.60
CA LEU A 30 7.47 7.93 3.57
C LEU A 30 7.23 8.57 4.95
N ALA A 31 7.34 7.77 6.03
CA ALA A 31 7.23 8.26 7.39
C ALA A 31 8.41 9.19 7.76
N GLU A 32 9.64 8.86 7.36
CA GLU A 32 10.82 9.72 7.51
C GLU A 32 10.66 11.05 6.77
N ALA A 33 10.04 11.04 5.59
CA ALA A 33 9.70 12.25 4.84
C ALA A 33 8.55 13.06 5.48
N GLY A 34 7.93 12.57 6.55
CA GLY A 34 6.90 13.26 7.33
C GLY A 34 5.46 12.92 6.98
N ALA A 35 5.21 11.94 6.10
CA ALA A 35 3.86 11.49 5.80
C ALA A 35 3.23 10.71 6.97
N THR A 36 1.91 10.75 7.06
CA THR A 36 1.16 9.76 7.82
C THR A 36 0.99 8.53 6.93
N VAL A 37 1.61 7.43 7.30
CA VAL A 37 1.54 6.18 6.53
C VAL A 37 0.27 5.41 6.89
N ILE A 38 -0.50 5.04 5.89
CA ILE A 38 -1.63 4.13 6.02
C ILE A 38 -1.12 2.78 5.51
N ALA A 39 -0.74 1.91 6.44
CA ALA A 39 -0.12 0.64 6.13
C ALA A 39 -1.17 -0.47 6.02
N LEU A 40 -1.37 -1.00 4.81
CA LEU A 40 -2.32 -2.05 4.54
C LEU A 40 -1.60 -3.39 4.31
N SER A 41 -1.98 -4.40 5.09
CA SER A 41 -1.47 -5.76 4.97
C SER A 41 -2.49 -6.78 5.49
N ARG A 42 -2.42 -8.00 4.95
CA ARG A 42 -3.21 -9.15 5.43
C ARG A 42 -2.64 -9.81 6.69
N THR A 43 -1.46 -9.39 7.17
CA THR A 43 -0.80 -9.97 8.35
C THR A 43 -0.64 -8.91 9.43
N SER A 44 -1.43 -9.03 10.50
CA SER A 44 -1.44 -8.06 11.61
C SER A 44 -0.09 -7.96 12.31
N SER A 45 0.59 -9.09 12.56
CA SER A 45 1.89 -9.10 13.24
C SER A 45 2.98 -8.34 12.47
N ASP A 46 2.91 -8.31 11.13
CA ASP A 46 3.84 -7.52 10.31
C ASP A 46 3.55 -6.02 10.41
N LEU A 47 2.27 -5.65 10.52
CA LEU A 47 1.86 -4.26 10.78
C LEU A 47 2.29 -3.78 12.16
N ASP A 48 2.24 -4.65 13.17
CA ASP A 48 2.69 -4.33 14.53
C ASP A 48 4.20 -4.05 14.57
N LYS A 49 4.99 -4.88 13.87
CA LYS A 49 6.44 -4.66 13.73
C LYS A 49 6.76 -3.34 13.00
N LEU A 50 6.04 -3.06 11.91
CA LEU A 50 6.19 -1.82 11.17
C LEU A 50 5.81 -0.60 12.03
N GLU A 51 4.76 -0.70 12.84
CA GLU A 51 4.36 0.36 13.76
C GLU A 51 5.47 0.70 14.75
N ILE A 52 6.10 -0.31 15.35
CA ILE A 52 7.23 -0.13 16.27
C ILE A 52 8.38 0.62 15.59
N GLU A 53 8.70 0.23 14.34
CA GLU A 53 9.77 0.86 13.57
C GLU A 53 9.46 2.33 13.23
N ILE A 54 8.25 2.61 12.75
CA ILE A 54 7.83 3.98 12.42
C ILE A 54 7.77 4.86 13.68
N LYS A 55 7.34 4.32 14.83
CA LYS A 55 7.33 5.06 16.09
C LYS A 55 8.72 5.41 16.59
N LYS A 56 9.74 4.55 16.38
CA LYS A 56 11.13 4.85 16.75
C LYS A 56 11.66 6.11 16.05
N ILE A 57 11.25 6.37 14.83
CA ILE A 57 11.58 7.58 14.06
C ILE A 57 10.59 8.74 14.29
N LYS A 58 9.71 8.63 15.29
CA LYS A 58 8.64 9.60 15.60
C LYS A 58 7.67 9.83 14.42
N GLY A 59 7.56 8.85 13.52
CA GLY A 59 6.63 8.85 12.39
C GLY A 59 5.19 8.56 12.80
N LYS A 60 4.27 8.74 11.86
CA LYS A 60 2.84 8.49 12.06
C LYS A 60 2.38 7.33 11.18
N ILE A 61 1.64 6.40 11.76
CA ILE A 61 1.10 5.23 11.07
C ILE A 61 -0.36 4.97 11.45
N ILE A 62 -1.14 4.52 10.47
CA ILE A 62 -2.48 3.97 10.61
C ILE A 62 -2.43 2.56 10.05
N LYS A 63 -2.70 1.56 10.87
CA LYS A 63 -2.71 0.15 10.43
C LYS A 63 -4.07 -0.21 9.86
N VAL A 64 -4.08 -0.89 8.71
CA VAL A 64 -5.27 -1.43 8.05
C VAL A 64 -5.04 -2.90 7.77
N HIS A 65 -5.67 -3.76 8.58
CA HIS A 65 -5.67 -5.19 8.34
C HIS A 65 -6.69 -5.53 7.26
N CYS A 66 -6.21 -5.90 6.07
CA CYS A 66 -7.06 -6.18 4.93
C CYS A 66 -6.31 -7.02 3.89
N ASP A 67 -7.00 -7.96 3.25
CA ASP A 67 -6.50 -8.63 2.05
C ASP A 67 -7.01 -7.88 0.82
N VAL A 68 -6.09 -7.40 -0.03
CA VAL A 68 -6.43 -6.67 -1.27
C VAL A 68 -7.23 -7.50 -2.27
N MET A 69 -7.20 -8.83 -2.15
CA MET A 69 -7.99 -9.74 -2.99
C MET A 69 -9.46 -9.82 -2.55
N ASN A 70 -9.78 -9.46 -1.30
CA ASN A 70 -11.15 -9.36 -0.82
C ASN A 70 -11.69 -7.96 -1.15
N TYR A 71 -12.38 -7.84 -2.29
CA TYR A 71 -12.86 -6.55 -2.80
C TYR A 71 -13.80 -5.83 -1.83
N GLU A 72 -14.75 -6.54 -1.20
CA GLU A 72 -15.73 -5.92 -0.31
C GLU A 72 -15.07 -5.39 0.98
N ASP A 73 -14.14 -6.14 1.54
CA ASP A 73 -13.38 -5.70 2.71
C ASP A 73 -12.43 -4.53 2.36
N LEU A 74 -11.74 -4.62 1.22
CA LEU A 74 -10.91 -3.55 0.69
C LEU A 74 -11.71 -2.25 0.52
N LYS A 75 -12.88 -2.33 -0.12
CA LYS A 75 -13.76 -1.19 -0.35
C LYS A 75 -14.18 -0.53 0.96
N LYS A 76 -14.66 -1.33 1.93
CA LYS A 76 -15.05 -0.84 3.26
C LYS A 76 -13.88 -0.13 3.97
N ASN A 77 -12.68 -0.70 3.90
CA ASN A 77 -11.51 -0.12 4.54
C ASN A 77 -11.08 1.19 3.86
N ILE A 78 -11.03 1.23 2.52
CA ILE A 78 -10.71 2.47 1.78
C ILE A 78 -11.76 3.56 2.02
N GLU A 79 -13.04 3.21 2.13
CA GLU A 79 -14.11 4.18 2.41
C GLU A 79 -13.95 4.88 3.77
N LYS A 80 -13.47 4.17 4.80
CA LYS A 80 -13.21 4.72 6.14
C LYS A 80 -12.03 5.70 6.18
N ILE A 81 -11.09 5.60 5.26
CA ILE A 81 -9.94 6.51 5.21
C ILE A 81 -10.41 7.88 4.72
N LYS A 82 -10.13 8.93 5.48
CA LYS A 82 -10.59 10.29 5.15
C LYS A 82 -9.87 10.87 3.93
N ILE A 83 -8.55 10.77 3.89
CA ILE A 83 -7.69 11.41 2.88
C ILE A 83 -6.60 10.42 2.45
N ILE A 84 -6.34 10.35 1.15
CA ILE A 84 -5.19 9.68 0.56
C ILE A 84 -4.58 10.64 -0.45
N ASP A 85 -3.32 11.02 -0.24
CA ASP A 85 -2.56 11.88 -1.16
C ASP A 85 -1.62 11.06 -2.05
N VAL A 86 -1.10 9.95 -1.51
CA VAL A 86 -0.15 9.07 -2.20
C VAL A 86 -0.64 7.62 -2.08
N LEU A 87 -0.57 6.89 -3.18
CA LEU A 87 -0.74 5.44 -3.21
C LEU A 87 0.58 4.80 -3.66
N VAL A 88 1.12 3.91 -2.84
CA VAL A 88 2.13 2.93 -3.25
C VAL A 88 1.43 1.58 -3.40
N ASN A 89 1.11 1.23 -4.63
CA ASN A 89 0.40 0.01 -4.99
C ASN A 89 1.43 -1.11 -5.16
N ASN A 90 1.77 -1.76 -4.03
CA ASN A 90 2.91 -2.67 -3.94
C ASN A 90 2.50 -4.12 -3.63
N ALA A 91 1.30 -4.37 -3.11
CA ALA A 91 0.87 -5.73 -2.80
C ALA A 91 0.97 -6.63 -4.04
N GLY A 92 1.74 -7.69 -3.92
CA GLY A 92 2.01 -8.63 -5.00
C GLY A 92 2.88 -9.77 -4.52
N THR A 93 3.03 -10.79 -5.34
CA THR A 93 3.90 -11.92 -5.09
C THR A 93 4.37 -12.56 -6.39
N ASN A 94 5.35 -13.45 -6.26
CA ASN A 94 5.75 -14.36 -7.32
C ASN A 94 5.68 -15.81 -6.81
N ILE A 95 5.36 -16.74 -7.69
CA ILE A 95 5.40 -18.17 -7.46
C ILE A 95 6.39 -18.74 -8.49
N PRO A 96 7.63 -19.03 -8.10
CA PRO A 96 8.64 -19.52 -9.05
C PRO A 96 8.32 -20.96 -9.46
N GLU A 97 7.96 -21.14 -10.72
CA GLU A 97 7.74 -22.44 -11.36
C GLU A 97 8.42 -22.43 -12.75
N PRO A 98 8.97 -23.57 -13.23
CA PRO A 98 9.46 -23.69 -14.61
C PRO A 98 8.35 -23.32 -15.58
N PHE A 99 8.66 -22.58 -16.65
CA PHE A 99 7.65 -22.04 -17.54
C PHE A 99 6.74 -23.11 -18.16
N ASP A 100 7.33 -24.27 -18.53
CA ASP A 100 6.64 -25.42 -19.10
C ASP A 100 5.79 -26.22 -18.09
N LYS A 101 5.85 -25.88 -16.81
CA LYS A 101 5.17 -26.58 -15.70
C LYS A 101 4.32 -25.67 -14.82
N ILE A 102 4.11 -24.41 -15.24
CA ILE A 102 3.27 -23.47 -14.49
C ILE A 102 1.84 -24.02 -14.37
N LYS A 103 1.37 -24.10 -13.12
CA LYS A 103 0.02 -24.54 -12.82
C LYS A 103 -0.98 -23.42 -13.08
N GLN A 104 -2.16 -23.78 -13.59
CA GLN A 104 -3.23 -22.81 -13.85
C GLN A 104 -3.67 -22.08 -12.57
N GLU A 105 -3.68 -22.78 -11.42
CA GLU A 105 -3.99 -22.16 -10.12
C GLU A 105 -2.97 -21.07 -9.76
N SER A 106 -1.68 -21.34 -9.96
CA SER A 106 -0.60 -20.36 -9.73
C SER A 106 -0.76 -19.15 -10.64
N MET A 107 -1.02 -19.37 -11.92
CA MET A 107 -1.23 -18.30 -12.89
C MET A 107 -2.46 -17.46 -12.54
N ASN A 108 -3.58 -18.08 -12.22
CA ASN A 108 -4.81 -17.39 -11.83
C ASN A 108 -4.59 -16.56 -10.56
N TYR A 109 -3.94 -17.13 -9.55
CA TYR A 109 -3.63 -16.41 -8.31
C TYR A 109 -2.73 -15.19 -8.55
N LEU A 110 -1.70 -15.33 -9.39
CA LEU A 110 -0.80 -14.21 -9.73
C LEU A 110 -1.53 -13.10 -10.47
N VAL A 111 -2.39 -13.44 -11.43
CA VAL A 111 -3.23 -12.47 -12.15
C VAL A 111 -4.21 -11.78 -11.20
N ASP A 112 -4.85 -12.52 -10.32
CA ASP A 112 -5.82 -11.98 -9.38
C ASP A 112 -5.16 -11.03 -8.37
N LEU A 113 -3.97 -11.36 -7.86
CA LEU A 113 -3.26 -10.52 -6.90
C LEU A 113 -2.51 -9.37 -7.58
N ASN A 114 -1.66 -9.67 -8.58
CA ASN A 114 -0.73 -8.67 -9.12
C ASN A 114 -1.40 -7.70 -10.12
N LEU A 115 -2.52 -8.11 -10.74
CA LEU A 115 -3.22 -7.30 -11.72
C LEU A 115 -4.59 -6.83 -11.23
N LYS A 116 -5.52 -7.76 -10.96
CA LYS A 116 -6.91 -7.39 -10.63
C LYS A 116 -7.00 -6.66 -9.29
N ALA A 117 -6.34 -7.17 -8.23
CA ALA A 117 -6.34 -6.51 -6.93
C ALA A 117 -5.64 -5.14 -7.00
N ALA A 118 -4.52 -5.04 -7.71
CA ALA A 118 -3.83 -3.77 -7.91
C ALA A 118 -4.71 -2.75 -8.64
N PHE A 119 -5.44 -3.16 -9.67
CA PHE A 119 -6.42 -2.32 -10.37
C PHE A 119 -7.54 -1.86 -9.42
N ASN A 120 -8.12 -2.77 -8.64
CA ASN A 120 -9.20 -2.46 -7.70
C ASN A 120 -8.75 -1.45 -6.64
N VAL A 121 -7.55 -1.62 -6.06
CA VAL A 121 -6.96 -0.65 -5.13
C VAL A 121 -6.85 0.71 -5.79
N ALA A 122 -6.22 0.78 -6.96
CA ALA A 122 -6.03 2.03 -7.68
C ALA A 122 -7.38 2.73 -7.99
N GLN A 123 -8.38 1.99 -8.47
CA GLN A 123 -9.70 2.53 -8.78
C GLN A 123 -10.40 3.12 -7.54
N LEU A 124 -10.39 2.39 -6.41
CA LEU A 124 -11.01 2.86 -5.17
C LEU A 124 -10.30 4.11 -4.62
N VAL A 125 -8.97 4.12 -4.68
CA VAL A 125 -8.16 5.26 -4.24
C VAL A 125 -8.36 6.48 -5.13
N VAL A 126 -8.37 6.31 -6.46
CA VAL A 126 -8.65 7.41 -7.41
C VAL A 126 -10.03 8.02 -7.16
N LYS A 127 -11.07 7.20 -6.97
CA LYS A 127 -12.40 7.72 -6.61
C LYS A 127 -12.37 8.61 -5.37
N LYS A 128 -11.51 8.29 -4.40
CA LYS A 128 -11.32 9.07 -3.18
C LYS A 128 -10.52 10.34 -3.42
N MET A 129 -9.43 10.27 -4.20
CA MET A 129 -8.61 11.42 -4.56
C MET A 129 -9.42 12.46 -5.35
N LEU A 130 -10.27 12.03 -6.29
CA LEU A 130 -11.10 12.90 -7.10
C LEU A 130 -12.15 13.69 -6.30
N LYS A 131 -12.60 13.16 -5.16
CA LYS A 131 -13.51 13.91 -4.23
C LYS A 131 -12.81 15.07 -3.56
N ASN A 132 -11.47 15.07 -3.50
CA ASN A 132 -10.68 16.11 -2.84
C ASN A 132 -9.95 16.98 -3.87
N LYS A 133 -10.72 17.80 -4.59
CA LYS A 133 -10.24 18.65 -5.70
C LYS A 133 -9.10 19.62 -5.34
N LYS A 134 -8.90 19.90 -4.05
CA LYS A 134 -7.85 20.83 -3.57
C LYS A 134 -6.50 20.16 -3.30
N ARG A 135 -6.40 18.82 -3.42
CA ARG A 135 -5.19 18.05 -3.09
C ARG A 135 -4.83 17.13 -4.27
N PRO A 136 -3.76 17.42 -5.00
CA PRO A 136 -3.30 16.52 -6.05
C PRO A 136 -2.91 15.15 -5.46
N GLY A 137 -3.28 14.08 -6.15
CA GLY A 137 -2.91 12.72 -5.79
C GLY A 137 -1.72 12.22 -6.61
N SER A 138 -0.97 11.28 -6.05
CA SER A 138 0.13 10.59 -6.72
C SER A 138 0.00 9.07 -6.56
N ILE A 139 0.24 8.31 -7.63
CA ILE A 139 0.15 6.85 -7.63
C ILE A 139 1.46 6.27 -8.14
N ILE A 140 2.02 5.34 -7.38
CA ILE A 140 3.20 4.58 -7.72
C ILE A 140 2.78 3.11 -7.79
N ASN A 141 2.88 2.50 -8.96
CA ASN A 141 2.68 1.06 -9.12
C ASN A 141 4.06 0.37 -9.11
N MET A 142 4.18 -0.65 -8.26
CA MET A 142 5.36 -1.52 -8.20
C MET A 142 5.11 -2.73 -9.08
N SER A 143 6.06 -3.03 -9.96
CA SER A 143 6.00 -4.16 -10.90
C SER A 143 7.26 -5.01 -10.83
#